data_8319982ccceca2bb0e0a91988a813b94
#
_entry.id   8319982ccceca2bb0e0a91988a813b94
#
_cell.length_a   1.000
_cell.length_b   1.000
_cell.length_c   1.000
_cell.angle_alpha   90.00
_cell.angle_beta   90.00
_cell.angle_gamma   90.00
#
_symmetry.space_group_name_H-M   'P 1'
#
loop_
_entity.id
_entity.type
_entity.pdbx_description
1 polymer ?
#
loop_
_entity_poly.entity_id
_entity_poly.type
_entity_poly.pdbx_seq_one_letter_code
_entity_poly.pdbx_strand_id
1 'polypeptide(L)'
;MGKINQLVSNIKRYWNTPAEGNYVPYKEVATIGVAGFGVNWTSYLASTIGLSASNFLVGASIGLQPMDLQIMLIIANLVGMPIAFFRGWFFDNHKMKGGKFIPVMLRTPIPIVAFSTLFVWLPYENWQYNTKVIVVWIMYMIIQFFLCLYNEGWAFFQQVVTPNAQERANVMSVFQILYSLAPTLTGLVIPTVAGFTFGINNIWTYRVIYPAFTMVGLVILLVFFPKLKERIILPKRPVEY
;
A
#
# COMPACT_ATOMS: atom_id res chain seq x y z
N MET A 1 -37.44 -10.69 7.66
CA MET A 1 -36.59 -11.89 7.55
C MET A 1 -36.36 -12.39 6.13
N GLY A 2 -37.29 -12.25 5.16
CA GLY A 2 -37.16 -12.77 3.79
C GLY A 2 -35.97 -12.22 2.97
N LYS A 3 -35.68 -10.91 3.02
CA LYS A 3 -34.61 -10.30 2.23
C LYS A 3 -33.19 -10.76 2.64
N ILE A 4 -32.94 -10.96 3.93
CA ILE A 4 -31.63 -11.42 4.42
C ILE A 4 -31.39 -12.88 4.01
N ASN A 5 -32.41 -13.74 4.10
CA ASN A 5 -32.31 -15.14 3.66
C ASN A 5 -32.09 -15.26 2.15
N GLN A 6 -32.71 -14.39 1.34
CA GLN A 6 -32.45 -14.32 -0.10
C GLN A 6 -31.01 -13.87 -0.40
N LEU A 7 -30.49 -12.87 0.31
CA LEU A 7 -29.09 -12.43 0.15
C LEU A 7 -28.12 -13.55 0.50
N VAL A 8 -28.33 -14.24 1.61
CA VAL A 8 -27.46 -15.36 2.04
C VAL A 8 -27.51 -16.51 1.03
N SER A 9 -28.69 -16.85 0.50
CA SER A 9 -28.84 -17.90 -0.52
C SER A 9 -28.15 -17.52 -1.83
N ASN A 10 -28.25 -16.27 -2.28
CA ASN A 10 -27.58 -15.76 -3.46
C ASN A 10 -26.04 -15.77 -3.27
N ILE A 11 -25.53 -15.35 -2.11
CA ILE A 11 -24.10 -15.42 -1.80
C ILE A 11 -23.60 -16.87 -1.87
N LYS A 12 -24.31 -17.82 -1.30
CA LYS A 12 -23.94 -19.24 -1.38
C LYS A 12 -23.95 -19.78 -2.80
N ARG A 13 -24.98 -19.42 -3.61
CA ARG A 13 -25.12 -19.87 -5.00
C ARG A 13 -23.99 -19.35 -5.89
N TYR A 14 -23.63 -18.09 -5.75
CA TYR A 14 -22.63 -17.41 -6.60
C TYR A 14 -21.26 -17.25 -5.92
N TRP A 15 -20.98 -18.07 -4.89
CA TRP A 15 -19.71 -18.00 -4.18
C TRP A 15 -18.50 -18.34 -5.05
N ASN A 16 -18.59 -19.44 -5.80
CA ASN A 16 -17.50 -19.91 -6.66
C ASN A 16 -17.73 -19.61 -8.16
N THR A 17 -18.96 -19.34 -8.57
CA THR A 17 -19.35 -19.06 -9.96
C THR A 17 -19.92 -17.65 -10.05
N PRO A 18 -19.56 -16.84 -11.06
CA PRO A 18 -20.14 -15.52 -11.21
C PRO A 18 -21.65 -15.61 -11.50
N ALA A 19 -22.42 -14.60 -11.10
CA ALA A 19 -23.82 -14.44 -11.47
C ALA A 19 -23.94 -14.11 -12.96
N GLU A 20 -25.13 -14.34 -13.54
CA GLU A 20 -25.38 -14.03 -14.95
C GLU A 20 -25.06 -12.56 -15.28
N GLY A 21 -24.27 -12.34 -16.32
CA GLY A 21 -23.78 -11.02 -16.72
C GLY A 21 -22.58 -10.50 -15.92
N ASN A 22 -22.10 -11.21 -14.92
CA ASN A 22 -20.93 -10.88 -14.13
C ASN A 22 -19.74 -11.79 -14.48
N TYR A 23 -18.52 -11.31 -14.19
CA TYR A 23 -17.27 -12.03 -14.44
C TYR A 23 -16.56 -12.44 -13.15
N VAL A 24 -16.91 -11.84 -12.01
CA VAL A 24 -16.21 -11.99 -10.73
C VAL A 24 -17.12 -12.72 -9.73
N PRO A 25 -16.75 -13.92 -9.25
CA PRO A 25 -17.50 -14.61 -8.21
C PRO A 25 -17.33 -13.92 -6.84
N TYR A 26 -18.28 -14.06 -5.93
CA TYR A 26 -18.23 -13.41 -4.61
C TYR A 26 -17.00 -13.78 -3.79
N LYS A 27 -16.49 -15.00 -3.94
CA LYS A 27 -15.21 -15.41 -3.32
C LYS A 27 -14.05 -14.52 -3.75
N GLU A 28 -13.99 -14.17 -5.03
CA GLU A 28 -12.93 -13.30 -5.55
C GLU A 28 -13.14 -11.86 -5.11
N VAL A 29 -14.39 -11.37 -5.03
CA VAL A 29 -14.72 -10.06 -4.46
C VAL A 29 -14.21 -9.96 -3.01
N ALA A 30 -14.47 -10.99 -2.19
CA ALA A 30 -13.94 -11.05 -0.82
C ALA A 30 -12.41 -11.08 -0.81
N THR A 31 -11.78 -11.83 -1.72
CA THR A 31 -10.32 -11.90 -1.86
C THR A 31 -9.72 -10.55 -2.25
N ILE A 32 -10.36 -9.81 -3.18
CA ILE A 32 -9.97 -8.44 -3.56
C ILE A 32 -10.06 -7.51 -2.35
N GLY A 33 -11.12 -7.62 -1.55
CA GLY A 33 -11.29 -6.82 -0.34
C GLY A 33 -10.17 -7.05 0.68
N VAL A 34 -9.86 -8.32 0.98
CA VAL A 34 -8.78 -8.68 1.91
C VAL A 34 -7.41 -8.28 1.36
N ALA A 35 -7.16 -8.51 0.06
CA ALA A 35 -5.93 -8.07 -0.59
C ALA A 35 -5.80 -6.53 -0.53
N GLY A 36 -6.87 -5.80 -0.80
CA GLY A 36 -6.92 -4.35 -0.71
C GLY A 36 -6.67 -3.82 0.70
N PHE A 37 -7.18 -4.50 1.73
CA PHE A 37 -6.82 -4.21 3.12
C PHE A 37 -5.30 -4.35 3.32
N GLY A 38 -4.67 -5.46 2.87
CA GLY A 38 -3.22 -5.65 2.96
C GLY A 38 -2.42 -4.61 2.19
N VAL A 39 -2.93 -4.20 1.00
CA VAL A 39 -2.34 -3.10 0.20
C VAL A 39 -2.32 -1.80 1.00
N ASN A 40 -3.46 -1.39 1.52
CA ASN A 40 -3.56 -0.13 2.25
C ASN A 40 -2.82 -0.18 3.59
N TRP A 41 -2.85 -1.33 4.27
CA TRP A 41 -2.11 -1.54 5.51
C TRP A 41 -0.60 -1.30 5.32
N THR A 42 -0.01 -1.94 4.32
CA THR A 42 1.42 -1.77 4.00
C THR A 42 1.74 -0.35 3.53
N SER A 43 0.91 0.20 2.63
CA SER A 43 1.07 1.56 2.10
C SER A 43 0.94 2.61 3.20
N TYR A 44 -0.07 2.50 4.05
CA TYR A 44 -0.33 3.46 5.12
C TYR A 44 0.79 3.45 6.17
N LEU A 45 1.22 2.27 6.64
CA LEU A 45 2.35 2.18 7.57
C LEU A 45 3.63 2.76 6.97
N ALA A 46 3.96 2.42 5.72
CA ALA A 46 5.15 2.96 5.07
C ALA A 46 5.06 4.48 4.81
N SER A 47 3.88 5.00 4.47
CA SER A 47 3.66 6.44 4.28
C SER A 47 3.68 7.21 5.60
N THR A 48 3.27 6.61 6.73
CA THR A 48 3.32 7.24 8.04
C THR A 48 4.75 7.50 8.53
N ILE A 49 5.76 6.85 7.98
CA ILE A 49 7.16 7.23 8.24
C ILE A 49 7.40 8.67 7.77
N GLY A 50 7.06 8.99 6.53
CA GLY A 50 7.20 10.33 6.00
C GLY A 50 6.19 11.33 6.59
N LEU A 51 4.92 10.93 6.68
CA LEU A 51 3.87 11.76 7.29
C LEU A 51 4.07 11.90 8.80
N SER A 52 4.51 10.86 9.48
CA SER A 52 4.82 10.91 10.90
C SER A 52 6.06 11.73 11.19
N ALA A 53 7.00 11.79 10.26
CA ALA A 53 8.04 12.79 10.32
C ALA A 53 7.42 14.19 10.28
N SER A 54 6.47 14.46 9.37
CA SER A 54 5.75 15.74 9.30
C SER A 54 4.78 15.95 10.47
N ASN A 55 4.20 14.90 11.02
CA ASN A 55 3.30 14.91 12.18
C ASN A 55 4.03 14.72 13.52
N PHE A 56 5.33 14.88 13.54
CA PHE A 56 6.18 14.82 14.73
C PHE A 56 6.29 13.45 15.41
N LEU A 57 5.77 12.37 14.85
CA LEU A 57 5.87 11.07 15.50
C LEU A 57 7.29 10.47 15.34
N VAL A 58 7.66 10.06 14.14
CA VAL A 58 9.00 9.48 13.93
C VAL A 58 10.08 10.57 13.89
N GLY A 59 9.80 11.71 13.28
CA GLY A 59 10.71 12.86 13.23
C GLY A 59 11.09 13.37 14.61
N ALA A 60 10.10 13.51 15.53
CA ALA A 60 10.36 13.88 16.92
C ALA A 60 11.17 12.81 17.66
N SER A 61 10.93 11.52 17.40
CA SER A 61 11.66 10.43 18.05
C SER A 61 13.12 10.34 17.61
N ILE A 62 13.44 10.84 16.41
CA ILE A 62 14.81 10.94 15.86
C ILE A 62 15.45 12.28 16.23
N GLY A 63 14.68 13.26 16.64
CA GLY A 63 15.14 14.60 16.99
C GLY A 63 15.38 15.52 15.78
N LEU A 64 14.56 15.37 14.70
CA LEU A 64 14.61 16.24 13.53
C LEU A 64 13.76 17.51 13.73
N GLN A 65 14.23 18.60 13.14
CA GLN A 65 13.47 19.85 13.16
C GLN A 65 12.31 19.82 12.15
N PRO A 66 11.16 20.41 12.48
CA PRO A 66 10.02 20.45 11.57
C PRO A 66 10.32 21.11 10.23
N MET A 67 11.20 22.09 10.19
CA MET A 67 11.57 22.81 8.98
C MET A 67 12.28 21.89 7.98
N ASP A 68 13.21 21.06 8.44
CA ASP A 68 13.95 20.11 7.59
C ASP A 68 12.99 19.09 6.97
N LEU A 69 11.97 18.68 7.72
CA LEU A 69 10.95 17.75 7.24
C LEU A 69 10.04 18.41 6.19
N GLN A 70 9.68 19.67 6.36
CA GLN A 70 8.91 20.42 5.35
C GLN A 70 9.71 20.61 4.06
N ILE A 71 10.98 20.93 4.16
CA ILE A 71 11.88 21.06 2.98
C ILE A 71 11.98 19.69 2.27
N MET A 72 12.12 18.60 3.03
CA MET A 72 12.11 17.24 2.48
C MET A 72 10.85 16.95 1.68
N LEU A 73 9.67 17.29 2.19
CA LEU A 73 8.39 17.08 1.48
C LEU A 73 8.30 17.91 0.20
N ILE A 74 8.77 19.15 0.20
CA ILE A 74 8.83 20.01 -0.99
C ILE A 74 9.72 19.38 -2.06
N ILE A 75 10.94 18.96 -1.68
CA ILE A 75 11.88 18.30 -2.59
C ILE A 75 11.30 16.99 -3.11
N ALA A 76 10.66 16.18 -2.25
CA ALA A 76 10.02 14.93 -2.64
C ALA A 76 8.93 15.14 -3.69
N ASN A 77 8.11 16.17 -3.56
CA ASN A 77 7.10 16.52 -4.56
C ASN A 77 7.72 16.96 -5.90
N LEU A 78 8.78 17.77 -5.87
CA LEU A 78 9.49 18.18 -7.08
C LEU A 78 10.13 16.98 -7.80
N VAL A 79 10.79 16.08 -7.07
CA VAL A 79 11.37 14.84 -7.61
C VAL A 79 10.29 13.86 -8.06
N GLY A 80 9.12 13.91 -7.43
CA GLY A 80 7.95 13.10 -7.78
C GLY A 80 7.43 13.33 -9.20
N MET A 81 7.59 14.54 -9.75
CA MET A 81 7.15 14.86 -11.11
C MET A 81 7.83 14.00 -12.19
N PRO A 82 9.18 14.00 -12.33
CA PRO A 82 9.85 13.11 -13.30
C PRO A 82 9.62 11.62 -13.00
N ILE A 83 9.46 11.24 -11.73
CA ILE A 83 9.12 9.85 -11.36
C ILE A 83 7.74 9.48 -11.91
N ALA A 84 6.78 10.40 -11.98
CA ALA A 84 5.46 10.14 -12.56
C ALA A 84 5.54 9.74 -14.04
N PHE A 85 6.38 10.42 -14.83
CA PHE A 85 6.64 10.04 -16.23
C PHE A 85 7.29 8.66 -16.34
N PHE A 86 8.29 8.38 -15.51
CA PHE A 86 8.93 7.06 -15.45
C PHE A 86 7.93 5.95 -15.14
N ARG A 87 7.01 6.17 -14.20
CA ARG A 87 5.97 5.19 -13.82
C ARG A 87 5.03 4.88 -14.98
N GLY A 88 4.54 5.91 -15.67
CA GLY A 88 3.70 5.76 -16.87
C GLY A 88 4.44 4.93 -17.93
N TRP A 89 5.67 5.32 -18.28
CA TRP A 89 6.51 4.57 -19.20
C TRP A 89 6.75 3.12 -18.76
N PHE A 90 7.03 2.89 -17.47
CA PHE A 90 7.25 1.57 -16.91
C PHE A 90 6.01 0.68 -17.08
N PHE A 91 4.83 1.16 -16.69
CA PHE A 91 3.60 0.38 -16.82
C PHE A 91 3.17 0.17 -18.29
N ASP A 92 3.49 1.08 -19.19
CA ASP A 92 3.17 0.91 -20.61
C ASP A 92 4.09 -0.08 -21.32
N ASN A 93 5.35 -0.14 -20.95
CA ASN A 93 6.36 -0.94 -21.65
C ASN A 93 6.68 -2.29 -20.99
N HIS A 94 6.40 -2.47 -19.69
CA HIS A 94 6.72 -3.72 -19.00
C HIS A 94 5.55 -4.70 -19.01
N LYS A 95 5.77 -5.86 -19.65
CA LYS A 95 4.93 -7.06 -19.51
C LYS A 95 5.72 -8.11 -18.75
N MET A 96 5.19 -8.59 -17.63
CA MET A 96 5.76 -9.69 -16.87
C MET A 96 4.95 -10.99 -17.13
N LYS A 97 5.59 -12.13 -16.95
CA LYS A 97 4.88 -13.42 -16.93
C LYS A 97 3.85 -13.38 -15.79
N GLY A 98 2.58 -13.64 -16.10
CA GLY A 98 1.48 -13.63 -15.10
C GLY A 98 0.63 -12.36 -15.04
N GLY A 99 0.82 -11.42 -15.96
CA GLY A 99 0.05 -10.17 -16.04
C GLY A 99 0.89 -8.91 -16.02
N LYS A 100 0.25 -7.76 -16.03
CA LYS A 100 0.91 -6.45 -16.05
C LYS A 100 1.08 -5.88 -14.63
N PHE A 101 0.03 -5.99 -13.82
CA PHE A 101 -0.06 -5.35 -12.51
C PHE A 101 0.20 -6.30 -11.34
N ILE A 102 -0.29 -7.55 -11.41
CA ILE A 102 -0.12 -8.55 -10.34
C ILE A 102 1.36 -8.77 -9.99
N PRO A 103 2.29 -8.98 -10.93
CA PRO A 103 3.69 -9.17 -10.57
C PRO A 103 4.35 -7.95 -9.93
N VAL A 104 3.94 -6.73 -10.32
CA VAL A 104 4.42 -5.49 -9.70
C VAL A 104 3.94 -5.42 -8.25
N MET A 105 2.64 -5.69 -8.02
CA MET A 105 2.02 -5.69 -6.70
C MET A 105 2.60 -6.73 -5.74
N LEU A 106 3.16 -7.82 -6.25
CA LEU A 106 3.83 -8.84 -5.43
C LEU A 106 5.29 -8.52 -5.11
N ARG A 107 5.97 -7.77 -5.98
CA ARG A 107 7.40 -7.47 -5.83
C ARG A 107 7.68 -6.17 -5.11
N THR A 108 6.89 -5.12 -5.36
CA THR A 108 7.11 -3.79 -4.77
C THR A 108 6.92 -3.70 -3.26
N PRO A 109 6.02 -4.45 -2.60
CA PRO A 109 5.90 -4.37 -1.14
C PRO A 109 7.11 -4.92 -0.40
N ILE A 110 7.88 -5.84 -0.99
CA ILE A 110 9.08 -6.40 -0.37
C ILE A 110 10.11 -5.30 -0.07
N PRO A 111 10.59 -4.49 -1.05
CA PRO A 111 11.48 -3.38 -0.77
C PRO A 111 10.84 -2.31 0.13
N ILE A 112 9.52 -2.06 0.01
CA ILE A 112 8.84 -1.10 0.90
C ILE A 112 9.00 -1.54 2.36
N VAL A 113 8.66 -2.78 2.68
CA VAL A 113 8.78 -3.32 4.05
C VAL A 113 10.23 -3.36 4.50
N ALA A 114 11.16 -3.77 3.64
CA ALA A 114 12.58 -3.83 3.96
C ALA A 114 13.16 -2.45 4.28
N PHE A 115 12.94 -1.45 3.41
CA PHE A 115 13.46 -0.10 3.64
C PHE A 115 12.73 0.61 4.78
N SER A 116 11.44 0.39 4.98
CA SER A 116 10.71 0.95 6.13
C SER A 116 11.22 0.39 7.46
N THR A 117 11.49 -0.91 7.51
CA THR A 117 12.08 -1.55 8.68
C THR A 117 13.50 -1.04 8.92
N LEU A 118 14.34 -1.01 7.87
CA LEU A 118 15.69 -0.49 7.95
C LEU A 118 15.71 0.96 8.44
N PHE A 119 14.79 1.78 7.94
CA PHE A 119 14.66 3.19 8.32
C PHE A 119 14.56 3.38 9.85
N VAL A 120 13.70 2.63 10.53
CA VAL A 120 13.52 2.78 11.99
C VAL A 120 14.64 2.12 12.82
N TRP A 121 15.36 1.17 12.23
CA TRP A 121 16.45 0.46 12.91
C TRP A 121 17.82 1.13 12.77
N LEU A 122 17.94 2.19 11.98
CA LEU A 122 19.20 2.95 11.86
C LEU A 122 19.59 3.57 13.21
N PRO A 123 20.92 3.60 13.54
CA PRO A 123 21.43 4.10 14.82
C PRO A 123 21.53 5.63 14.86
N TYR A 124 20.40 6.32 14.73
CA TYR A 124 20.33 7.78 14.69
C TYR A 124 20.94 8.47 15.92
N GLU A 125 20.95 7.78 17.05
CA GLU A 125 21.47 8.31 18.33
C GLU A 125 22.95 8.70 18.24
N ASN A 126 23.73 7.99 17.40
CA ASN A 126 25.18 8.16 17.27
C ASN A 126 25.58 9.13 16.16
N TRP A 127 24.62 9.70 15.43
CA TRP A 127 24.91 10.50 14.24
C TRP A 127 24.82 12.00 14.51
N GLN A 128 25.66 12.76 13.82
CA GLN A 128 25.54 14.22 13.76
C GLN A 128 24.23 14.61 13.09
N TYR A 129 23.68 15.76 13.47
CA TYR A 129 22.38 16.23 12.99
C TYR A 129 22.27 16.24 11.45
N ASN A 130 23.25 16.84 10.76
CA ASN A 130 23.25 16.93 9.29
C ASN A 130 23.26 15.55 8.62
N THR A 131 23.99 14.58 9.20
CA THR A 131 24.00 13.19 8.71
C THR A 131 22.65 12.54 8.87
N LYS A 132 21.96 12.76 10.00
CA LYS A 132 20.58 12.28 10.21
C LYS A 132 19.64 12.80 9.14
N VAL A 133 19.65 14.11 8.89
CA VAL A 133 18.80 14.76 7.89
C VAL A 133 19.01 14.16 6.51
N ILE A 134 20.25 14.05 6.06
CA ILE A 134 20.61 13.51 4.73
C ILE A 134 20.14 12.06 4.58
N VAL A 135 20.42 11.22 5.57
CA VAL A 135 20.04 9.79 5.52
C VAL A 135 18.52 9.62 5.53
N VAL A 136 17.81 10.39 6.36
CA VAL A 136 16.35 10.37 6.39
C VAL A 136 15.77 10.78 5.05
N TRP A 137 16.31 11.81 4.40
CA TRP A 137 15.87 12.24 3.08
C TRP A 137 16.08 11.16 2.02
N ILE A 138 17.27 10.53 1.98
CA ILE A 138 17.57 9.46 1.03
C ILE A 138 16.61 8.27 1.23
N MET A 139 16.46 7.82 2.47
CA MET A 139 15.59 6.68 2.78
C MET A 139 14.13 6.99 2.47
N TYR A 140 13.68 8.20 2.76
CA TYR A 140 12.34 8.65 2.41
C TYR A 140 12.10 8.61 0.89
N MET A 141 13.04 9.12 0.09
CA MET A 141 12.93 9.10 -1.38
C MET A 141 12.86 7.68 -1.93
N ILE A 142 13.67 6.75 -1.40
CA ILE A 142 13.64 5.34 -1.80
C ILE A 142 12.28 4.72 -1.47
N ILE A 143 11.77 4.91 -0.26
CA ILE A 143 10.47 4.37 0.15
C ILE A 143 9.35 4.95 -0.71
N GLN A 144 9.35 6.26 -0.97
CA GLN A 144 8.34 6.93 -1.79
C GLN A 144 8.37 6.45 -3.24
N PHE A 145 9.54 6.19 -3.81
CA PHE A 145 9.64 5.64 -5.16
C PHE A 145 8.89 4.30 -5.29
N PHE A 146 9.13 3.37 -4.37
CA PHE A 146 8.43 2.09 -4.37
C PHE A 146 6.95 2.20 -4.01
N LEU A 147 6.59 3.08 -3.07
CA LEU A 147 5.20 3.36 -2.71
C LEU A 147 4.39 3.91 -3.89
N CYS A 148 4.99 4.79 -4.67
CA CYS A 148 4.33 5.33 -5.85
C CYS A 148 4.03 4.24 -6.89
N LEU A 149 5.01 3.37 -7.20
CA LEU A 149 4.79 2.22 -8.10
C LEU A 149 3.71 1.27 -7.55
N TYR A 150 3.74 1.04 -6.25
CA TYR A 150 2.80 0.16 -5.58
C TYR A 150 1.36 0.70 -5.63
N ASN A 151 1.16 1.95 -5.25
CA ASN A 151 -0.16 2.56 -5.23
C ASN A 151 -0.77 2.72 -6.63
N GLU A 152 0.05 3.04 -7.63
CA GLU A 152 -0.41 3.09 -9.02
C GLU A 152 -0.70 1.69 -9.58
N GLY A 153 0.16 0.71 -9.29
CA GLY A 153 -0.10 -0.68 -9.66
C GLY A 153 -1.44 -1.17 -9.13
N TRP A 154 -1.78 -0.79 -7.89
CA TRP A 154 -3.07 -1.07 -7.31
C TRP A 154 -4.22 -0.33 -8.00
N ALA A 155 -4.07 0.95 -8.28
CA ALA A 155 -5.09 1.76 -8.95
C ALA A 155 -5.40 1.24 -10.38
N PHE A 156 -4.36 0.84 -11.12
CA PHE A 156 -4.54 0.24 -12.44
C PHE A 156 -5.11 -1.18 -12.37
N PHE A 157 -4.70 -1.99 -11.39
CA PHE A 157 -5.27 -3.32 -11.20
C PHE A 157 -6.79 -3.27 -11.01
N GLN A 158 -7.30 -2.31 -10.25
CA GLN A 158 -8.74 -2.11 -10.06
C GLN A 158 -9.51 -1.91 -11.37
N GLN A 159 -8.88 -1.31 -12.38
CA GLN A 159 -9.51 -1.06 -13.67
C GLN A 159 -9.60 -2.30 -14.55
N VAL A 160 -8.72 -3.29 -14.33
CA VAL A 160 -8.62 -4.50 -15.17
C VAL A 160 -9.27 -5.75 -14.56
N VAL A 161 -9.87 -5.63 -13.38
CA VAL A 161 -10.52 -6.73 -12.66
C VAL A 161 -11.70 -7.31 -13.45
N THR A 162 -12.53 -6.46 -14.04
CA THR A 162 -13.70 -6.86 -14.82
C THR A 162 -13.98 -5.89 -15.97
N PRO A 163 -14.41 -6.40 -17.15
CA PRO A 163 -14.82 -5.55 -18.25
C PRO A 163 -16.16 -4.85 -18.00
N ASN A 164 -17.03 -5.41 -17.14
CA ASN A 164 -18.32 -4.82 -16.82
C ASN A 164 -18.16 -3.64 -15.86
N ALA A 165 -18.53 -2.42 -16.30
CA ALA A 165 -18.38 -1.19 -15.53
C ALA A 165 -19.23 -1.19 -14.25
N GLN A 166 -20.48 -1.73 -14.33
CA GLN A 166 -21.38 -1.79 -13.18
C GLN A 166 -20.87 -2.78 -12.12
N GLU A 167 -20.41 -3.95 -12.55
CA GLU A 167 -19.79 -4.94 -11.66
C GLU A 167 -18.52 -4.37 -10.99
N ARG A 168 -17.69 -3.68 -11.76
CA ARG A 168 -16.50 -3.01 -11.24
C ARG A 168 -16.84 -2.01 -10.15
N ALA A 169 -17.85 -1.17 -10.35
CA ALA A 169 -18.31 -0.23 -9.33
C ALA A 169 -18.79 -0.94 -8.05
N ASN A 170 -19.53 -2.04 -8.18
CA ASN A 170 -20.00 -2.83 -7.04
C ASN A 170 -18.83 -3.49 -6.29
N VAL A 171 -17.88 -4.09 -7.01
CA VAL A 171 -16.66 -4.69 -6.40
C VAL A 171 -15.85 -3.63 -5.67
N MET A 172 -15.67 -2.44 -6.27
CA MET A 172 -14.94 -1.34 -5.65
C MET A 172 -15.64 -0.79 -4.40
N SER A 173 -16.97 -0.76 -4.38
CA SER A 173 -17.72 -0.33 -3.18
C SER A 173 -17.49 -1.27 -1.99
N VAL A 174 -17.54 -2.58 -2.22
CA VAL A 174 -17.25 -3.58 -1.17
C VAL A 174 -15.78 -3.51 -0.74
N PHE A 175 -14.88 -3.40 -1.69
CA PHE A 175 -13.45 -3.25 -1.43
C PHE A 175 -13.15 -2.02 -0.58
N GLN A 176 -13.75 -0.86 -0.87
CA GLN A 176 -13.47 0.39 -0.19
C GLN A 176 -13.76 0.32 1.33
N ILE A 177 -14.74 -0.48 1.72
CA ILE A 177 -15.04 -0.71 3.14
C ILE A 177 -13.84 -1.37 3.86
N LEU A 178 -13.28 -2.44 3.31
CA LEU A 178 -12.12 -3.13 3.89
C LEU A 178 -10.83 -2.31 3.77
N TYR A 179 -10.67 -1.60 2.65
CA TYR A 179 -9.53 -0.71 2.42
C TYR A 179 -9.46 0.39 3.49
N SER A 180 -10.58 1.02 3.84
CA SER A 180 -10.65 2.10 4.82
C SER A 180 -10.42 1.63 6.27
N LEU A 181 -10.56 0.33 6.56
CA LEU A 181 -10.25 -0.21 7.88
C LEU A 181 -8.75 -0.15 8.22
N ALA A 182 -7.87 -0.20 7.23
CA ALA A 182 -6.43 -0.22 7.46
C ALA A 182 -5.92 1.03 8.20
N PRO A 183 -6.18 2.28 7.75
CA PRO A 183 -5.77 3.47 8.49
C PRO A 183 -6.47 3.58 9.86
N THR A 184 -7.71 3.15 9.99
CA THR A 184 -8.43 3.16 11.28
C THR A 184 -7.76 2.24 12.30
N LEU A 185 -7.43 1.02 11.90
CA LEU A 185 -6.76 0.06 12.77
C LEU A 185 -5.33 0.47 13.10
N THR A 186 -4.57 1.00 12.13
CA THR A 186 -3.22 1.54 12.41
C THR A 186 -3.26 2.73 13.36
N GLY A 187 -4.26 3.59 13.23
CA GLY A 187 -4.51 4.71 14.15
C GLY A 187 -4.82 4.27 15.59
N LEU A 188 -5.37 3.07 15.79
CA LEU A 188 -5.56 2.46 17.11
C LEU A 188 -4.29 1.75 17.60
N VAL A 189 -3.63 1.00 16.71
CA VAL A 189 -2.45 0.19 17.06
C VAL A 189 -1.28 1.03 17.53
N ILE A 190 -0.96 2.12 16.82
CA ILE A 190 0.21 2.94 17.15
C ILE A 190 0.12 3.51 18.58
N PRO A 191 -0.96 4.22 18.99
CA PRO A 191 -1.08 4.72 20.36
C PRO A 191 -1.15 3.61 21.42
N THR A 192 -1.83 2.50 21.08
CA THR A 192 -1.96 1.37 22.02
C THR A 192 -0.61 0.73 22.30
N VAL A 193 0.17 0.42 21.27
CA VAL A 193 1.51 -0.15 21.42
C VAL A 193 2.45 0.85 22.11
N ALA A 194 2.32 2.14 21.77
CA ALA A 194 3.09 3.19 22.44
C ALA A 194 2.80 3.27 23.94
N GLY A 195 1.53 3.05 24.35
CA GLY A 195 1.13 3.01 25.76
C GLY A 195 1.71 1.82 26.53
N PHE A 196 1.93 0.69 25.86
CA PHE A 196 2.52 -0.51 26.45
C PHE A 196 4.04 -0.60 26.33
N THR A 197 4.67 0.29 25.56
CA THR A 197 6.12 0.31 25.32
C THR A 197 6.77 1.56 25.92
N PHE A 198 7.51 2.29 25.11
CA PHE A 198 8.34 3.42 25.54
C PHE A 198 7.70 4.80 25.29
N GLY A 199 6.43 4.85 24.89
CA GLY A 199 5.71 6.08 24.51
C GLY A 199 5.88 6.46 23.04
N ILE A 200 5.03 7.41 22.59
CA ILE A 200 4.93 7.82 21.18
C ILE A 200 6.21 8.51 20.67
N ASN A 201 6.92 9.21 21.53
CA ASN A 201 8.11 9.99 21.16
C ASN A 201 9.40 9.17 21.20
N ASN A 202 9.32 7.86 21.44
CA ASN A 202 10.49 7.00 21.53
C ASN A 202 10.66 6.16 20.27
N ILE A 203 11.86 6.18 19.66
CA ILE A 203 12.17 5.41 18.45
C ILE A 203 11.99 3.90 18.64
N TRP A 204 12.21 3.38 19.84
CA TRP A 204 12.04 1.96 20.15
C TRP A 204 10.62 1.45 19.95
N THR A 205 9.61 2.29 20.20
CA THR A 205 8.21 1.97 19.89
C THR A 205 8.03 1.66 18.41
N TYR A 206 8.62 2.46 17.54
CA TYR A 206 8.55 2.27 16.08
C TYR A 206 9.40 1.10 15.60
N ARG A 207 10.54 0.83 16.25
CA ARG A 207 11.35 -0.38 15.99
C ARG A 207 10.58 -1.68 16.23
N VAL A 208 9.59 -1.67 17.12
CA VAL A 208 8.69 -2.81 17.35
C VAL A 208 7.52 -2.82 16.35
N ILE A 209 6.87 -1.67 16.18
CA ILE A 209 5.65 -1.55 15.35
C ILE A 209 5.94 -1.88 13.88
N TYR A 210 6.96 -1.27 13.27
CA TYR A 210 7.18 -1.40 11.84
C TYR A 210 7.49 -2.82 11.38
N PRO A 211 8.43 -3.57 11.94
CA PRO A 211 8.67 -4.95 11.53
C PRO A 211 7.46 -5.85 11.73
N ALA A 212 6.80 -5.74 12.89
CA ALA A 212 5.69 -6.63 13.23
C ALA A 212 4.46 -6.36 12.33
N PHE A 213 4.06 -5.10 12.20
CA PHE A 213 2.79 -4.76 11.52
C PHE A 213 2.93 -4.64 10.00
N THR A 214 4.07 -4.22 9.47
CA THR A 214 4.30 -4.23 8.02
C THR A 214 4.38 -5.66 7.49
N MET A 215 4.94 -6.59 8.26
CA MET A 215 4.95 -8.02 7.90
C MET A 215 3.54 -8.60 7.82
N VAL A 216 2.61 -8.20 8.68
CA VAL A 216 1.20 -8.63 8.59
C VAL A 216 0.59 -8.23 7.24
N GLY A 217 0.76 -6.98 6.83
CA GLY A 217 0.28 -6.49 5.54
C GLY A 217 0.91 -7.25 4.36
N LEU A 218 2.23 -7.48 4.42
CA LEU A 218 2.96 -8.23 3.40
C LEU A 218 2.46 -9.68 3.28
N VAL A 219 2.26 -10.37 4.39
CA VAL A 219 1.76 -11.75 4.40
C VAL A 219 0.35 -11.82 3.80
N ILE A 220 -0.56 -10.93 4.22
CA ILE A 220 -1.91 -10.86 3.65
C ILE A 220 -1.83 -10.68 2.14
N LEU A 221 -0.99 -9.79 1.68
CA LEU A 221 -0.85 -9.49 0.26
C LEU A 221 -0.27 -10.69 -0.52
N LEU A 222 0.81 -11.30 -0.05
CA LEU A 222 1.43 -12.45 -0.70
C LEU A 222 0.53 -13.68 -0.75
N VAL A 223 -0.38 -13.85 0.22
CA VAL A 223 -1.31 -14.98 0.27
C VAL A 223 -2.55 -14.76 -0.62
N PHE A 224 -3.08 -13.55 -0.66
CA PHE A 224 -4.37 -13.28 -1.31
C PHE A 224 -4.21 -12.72 -2.72
N PHE A 225 -3.21 -11.90 -2.98
CA PHE A 225 -3.02 -11.24 -4.27
C PHE A 225 -2.75 -12.19 -5.44
N PRO A 226 -1.96 -13.28 -5.30
CA PRO A 226 -1.74 -14.25 -6.38
C PRO A 226 -3.00 -15.00 -6.84
N LYS A 227 -4.07 -14.97 -6.03
CA LYS A 227 -5.36 -15.61 -6.35
C LYS A 227 -6.25 -14.73 -7.24
N LEU A 228 -5.87 -13.49 -7.45
CA LEU A 228 -6.61 -12.52 -8.27
C LEU A 228 -6.24 -12.67 -9.74
N LYS A 229 -7.12 -12.19 -10.62
CA LYS A 229 -6.95 -12.29 -12.08
C LYS A 229 -7.13 -10.94 -12.74
N GLU A 230 -6.24 -10.66 -13.69
CA GLU A 230 -6.40 -9.56 -14.64
C GLU A 230 -7.26 -10.05 -15.81
N ARG A 231 -8.48 -9.52 -15.96
CA ARG A 231 -9.40 -9.94 -17.01
C ARG A 231 -9.33 -9.08 -18.26
N ILE A 232 -8.92 -7.84 -18.13
CA ILE A 232 -8.69 -6.95 -19.27
C ILE A 232 -7.20 -6.99 -19.60
N ILE A 233 -6.84 -7.60 -20.72
CA ILE A 233 -5.47 -7.63 -21.22
C ILE A 233 -5.27 -6.36 -22.05
N LEU A 234 -4.52 -5.41 -21.51
CA LEU A 234 -4.14 -4.19 -22.23
C LEU A 234 -3.03 -4.54 -23.24
N PRO A 235 -3.23 -4.26 -24.54
CA PRO A 235 -2.17 -4.48 -25.54
C PRO A 235 -0.98 -3.53 -25.26
N LYS A 236 0.22 -3.94 -25.67
CA LYS A 236 1.35 -3.03 -25.79
C LYS A 236 0.94 -1.93 -26.78
N ARG A 237 1.02 -0.66 -26.40
CA ARG A 237 1.00 0.41 -27.39
C ARG A 237 2.31 0.36 -28.14
N PRO A 238 2.32 0.26 -29.50
CA PRO A 238 3.51 0.51 -30.26
C PRO A 238 3.92 1.97 -29.97
N VAL A 239 5.15 2.18 -29.54
CA VAL A 239 5.72 3.52 -29.44
C VAL A 239 6.00 3.92 -30.87
N GLU A 240 5.08 4.63 -31.51
CA GLU A 240 5.36 5.38 -32.72
C GLU A 240 6.18 6.60 -32.29
N TYR A 241 7.43 6.63 -32.70
CA TYR A 241 8.33 7.78 -32.58
C TYR A 241 8.10 8.73 -33.77
#